data_3d0391432002d75170f7630614ce725b
#
_entry.id   3d0391432002d75170f7630614ce725b
#
_cell.length_a   1.000
_cell.length_b   1.000
_cell.length_c   1.000
_cell.angle_alpha   90.00
_cell.angle_beta   90.00
_cell.angle_gamma   90.00
#
_symmetry.space_group_name_H-M   'P 1'
#
loop_
_entity.id
_entity.type
_entity.pdbx_description
1 polymer ?
#
loop_
_entity_poly.entity_id
_entity_poly.type
_entity_poly.pdbx_seq_one_letter_code
_entity_poly.pdbx_strand_id
1 'polypeptide(L)'
;PDLVAFMDANTFQGYAAEGAFYDLTDLIGNYPHIMEYLSTVYGYTAEDMLKRTSIDGRIYGIPSVTIARSYYTENIRTDWLEKLGLEMPVTLDDWTNVMRAFTNDDPDGDQQKNTYGFSGSRTYNSLTPFFGAFGARPDQCYFLGEDGKVVTNVLSADYKAALTYLRDIYAEGLIDPEMFTANDQQTYEKWVRGEFG
;
A
#
# COMPACT_ATOMS: atom_id res chain seq x y z
N PRO A 1 10.33 -5.00 -29.09
CA PRO A 1 11.35 -4.70 -28.10
C PRO A 1 12.07 -5.97 -27.68
N ASP A 2 13.36 -5.89 -27.37
CA ASP A 2 14.16 -7.05 -26.96
C ASP A 2 13.93 -7.41 -25.49
N LEU A 3 13.44 -6.45 -24.72
CA LEU A 3 13.11 -6.59 -23.29
C LEU A 3 11.82 -5.81 -22.97
N VAL A 4 10.94 -6.43 -22.19
CA VAL A 4 9.74 -5.80 -21.64
C VAL A 4 9.80 -5.90 -20.13
N ALA A 5 9.56 -4.80 -19.42
CA ALA A 5 9.53 -4.74 -17.97
C ALA A 5 8.18 -4.18 -17.47
N PHE A 6 7.87 -4.44 -16.18
CA PHE A 6 6.69 -3.91 -15.49
C PHE A 6 5.35 -4.33 -16.10
N MET A 7 5.17 -5.62 -16.30
CA MET A 7 3.93 -6.19 -16.80
C MET A 7 3.13 -6.82 -15.65
N ASP A 8 1.81 -6.61 -15.64
CA ASP A 8 0.93 -7.33 -14.73
C ASP A 8 0.78 -8.81 -15.10
N ALA A 9 0.40 -9.65 -14.15
CA ALA A 9 0.37 -11.09 -14.32
C ALA A 9 -0.57 -11.57 -15.45
N ASN A 10 -1.71 -10.92 -15.64
CA ASN A 10 -2.69 -11.34 -16.65
C ASN A 10 -2.19 -11.02 -18.06
N THR A 11 -1.65 -9.82 -18.24
CA THR A 11 -1.04 -9.39 -19.50
C THR A 11 0.16 -10.27 -19.85
N PHE A 12 1.00 -10.58 -18.86
CA PHE A 12 2.12 -11.49 -19.04
C PHE A 12 1.68 -12.87 -19.50
N GLN A 13 0.69 -13.48 -18.83
CA GLN A 13 0.16 -14.79 -19.17
C GLN A 13 -0.42 -14.82 -20.59
N GLY A 14 -1.15 -13.78 -20.98
CA GLY A 14 -1.71 -13.66 -22.33
C GLY A 14 -0.62 -13.68 -23.42
N TYR A 15 0.37 -12.82 -23.29
CA TYR A 15 1.47 -12.75 -24.26
C TYR A 15 2.36 -14.00 -24.25
N ALA A 16 2.59 -14.61 -23.12
CA ALA A 16 3.35 -15.86 -23.05
C ALA A 16 2.61 -17.01 -23.75
N ALA A 17 1.28 -17.11 -23.58
CA ALA A 17 0.44 -18.09 -24.27
C ALA A 17 0.43 -17.90 -25.79
N GLU A 18 0.53 -16.66 -26.26
CA GLU A 18 0.65 -16.30 -27.67
C GLU A 18 2.07 -16.52 -28.24
N GLY A 19 3.03 -16.94 -27.41
CA GLY A 19 4.40 -17.19 -27.83
C GLY A 19 5.24 -15.92 -28.06
N ALA A 20 4.84 -14.80 -27.44
CA ALA A 20 5.55 -13.52 -27.59
C ALA A 20 6.88 -13.47 -26.83
N PHE A 21 7.09 -14.37 -25.87
CA PHE A 21 8.30 -14.41 -25.05
C PHE A 21 9.17 -15.61 -25.35
N TYR A 22 10.48 -15.41 -25.20
CA TYR A 22 11.44 -16.48 -25.32
C TYR A 22 11.40 -17.41 -24.10
N ASP A 23 11.54 -18.73 -24.33
CA ASP A 23 11.64 -19.72 -23.25
C ASP A 23 13.03 -19.64 -22.59
N LEU A 24 13.04 -19.31 -21.31
CA LEU A 24 14.26 -19.13 -20.51
C LEU A 24 14.64 -20.38 -19.71
N THR A 25 13.85 -21.45 -19.79
CA THR A 25 13.99 -22.63 -18.91
C THR A 25 15.41 -23.20 -18.90
N ASP A 26 15.99 -23.41 -20.07
CA ASP A 26 17.32 -23.97 -20.21
C ASP A 26 18.45 -22.93 -20.05
N LEU A 27 18.09 -21.65 -20.01
CA LEU A 27 19.07 -20.56 -19.94
C LEU A 27 19.27 -20.07 -18.50
N ILE A 28 18.21 -20.07 -17.68
CA ILE A 28 18.22 -19.41 -16.37
C ILE A 28 19.33 -19.95 -15.44
N GLY A 29 19.64 -21.24 -15.53
CA GLY A 29 20.71 -21.88 -14.77
C GLY A 29 22.12 -21.38 -15.07
N ASN A 30 22.34 -20.76 -16.23
CA ASN A 30 23.62 -20.17 -16.62
C ASN A 30 23.86 -18.80 -15.96
N TYR A 31 22.88 -18.28 -15.23
CA TYR A 31 22.95 -16.95 -14.60
C TYR A 31 22.76 -17.04 -13.08
N PRO A 32 23.79 -17.50 -12.34
CA PRO A 32 23.69 -17.73 -10.89
C PRO A 32 23.28 -16.48 -10.10
N HIS A 33 23.64 -15.28 -10.56
CA HIS A 33 23.25 -14.03 -9.90
C HIS A 33 21.73 -13.79 -9.92
N ILE A 34 21.00 -14.31 -10.89
CA ILE A 34 19.53 -14.22 -10.91
C ILE A 34 18.97 -15.11 -9.80
N MET A 35 19.49 -16.33 -9.66
CA MET A 35 19.06 -17.24 -8.59
C MET A 35 19.40 -16.69 -7.20
N GLU A 36 20.58 -16.12 -7.03
CA GLU A 36 20.98 -15.43 -5.81
C GLU A 36 20.03 -14.27 -5.47
N TYR A 37 19.76 -13.39 -6.44
CA TYR A 37 18.83 -12.27 -6.28
C TYR A 37 17.42 -12.72 -5.89
N LEU A 38 16.87 -13.73 -6.57
CA LEU A 38 15.55 -14.25 -6.27
C LEU A 38 15.46 -14.90 -4.88
N SER A 39 16.58 -15.46 -4.38
CA SER A 39 16.67 -16.04 -3.05
C SER A 39 16.69 -14.99 -1.91
N THR A 40 16.84 -13.70 -2.22
CA THR A 40 16.79 -12.64 -1.21
C THR A 40 15.36 -12.36 -0.71
N VAL A 41 14.34 -12.91 -1.34
CA VAL A 41 12.94 -12.71 -0.96
C VAL A 41 12.62 -13.55 0.28
N TYR A 42 12.34 -12.87 1.38
CA TYR A 42 12.03 -13.54 2.63
C TYR A 42 10.85 -14.51 2.50
N GLY A 43 11.06 -15.75 2.90
CA GLY A 43 10.03 -16.80 2.90
C GLY A 43 9.83 -17.51 1.56
N TYR A 44 10.65 -17.24 0.54
CA TYR A 44 10.58 -17.89 -0.77
C TYR A 44 11.93 -18.38 -1.23
N THR A 45 11.94 -19.49 -1.97
CA THR A 45 13.12 -19.92 -2.73
C THR A 45 13.13 -19.25 -4.10
N ALA A 46 14.31 -19.25 -4.77
CA ALA A 46 14.41 -18.76 -6.14
C ALA A 46 13.45 -19.52 -7.09
N GLU A 47 13.31 -20.83 -6.88
CA GLU A 47 12.39 -21.68 -7.66
C GLU A 47 10.94 -21.28 -7.45
N ASP A 48 10.52 -20.96 -6.21
CA ASP A 48 9.16 -20.47 -5.94
C ASP A 48 8.90 -19.13 -6.61
N MET A 49 9.89 -18.27 -6.67
CA MET A 49 9.79 -17.01 -7.40
C MET A 49 9.66 -17.22 -8.90
N LEU A 50 10.45 -18.11 -9.50
CA LEU A 50 10.38 -18.42 -10.93
C LEU A 50 9.04 -19.06 -11.34
N LYS A 51 8.37 -19.81 -10.45
CA LYS A 51 7.01 -20.33 -10.70
C LYS A 51 6.01 -19.24 -11.05
N ARG A 52 6.19 -18.01 -10.56
CA ARG A 52 5.29 -16.86 -10.85
C ARG A 52 5.33 -16.44 -12.32
N THR A 53 6.42 -16.71 -13.01
CA THR A 53 6.65 -16.40 -14.42
C THR A 53 6.79 -17.66 -15.26
N SER A 54 6.28 -18.78 -14.76
CA SER A 54 6.23 -20.06 -15.46
C SER A 54 4.82 -20.38 -15.95
N ILE A 55 4.73 -20.92 -17.16
CA ILE A 55 3.50 -21.42 -17.76
C ILE A 55 3.81 -22.83 -18.26
N ASP A 56 2.99 -23.80 -17.89
CA ASP A 56 3.16 -25.23 -18.23
C ASP A 56 4.58 -25.76 -17.93
N GLY A 57 5.17 -25.28 -16.83
CA GLY A 57 6.50 -25.67 -16.36
C GLY A 57 7.67 -25.01 -17.09
N ARG A 58 7.41 -24.09 -18.03
CA ARG A 58 8.43 -23.32 -18.76
C ARG A 58 8.50 -21.88 -18.25
N ILE A 59 9.71 -21.34 -18.13
CA ILE A 59 9.99 -20.02 -17.60
C ILE A 59 10.03 -19.00 -18.74
N TYR A 60 9.17 -17.98 -18.72
CA TYR A 60 9.08 -16.95 -19.74
C TYR A 60 9.48 -15.55 -19.25
N GLY A 61 9.84 -15.42 -18.00
CA GLY A 61 10.23 -14.13 -17.43
C GLY A 61 11.02 -14.26 -16.14
N ILE A 62 11.70 -13.20 -15.76
CA ILE A 62 12.37 -13.08 -14.47
C ILE A 62 11.49 -12.20 -13.60
N PRO A 63 10.97 -12.71 -12.47
CA PRO A 63 10.10 -11.93 -11.59
C PRO A 63 10.86 -10.75 -10.99
N SER A 64 10.24 -9.58 -11.00
CA SER A 64 10.75 -8.44 -10.24
C SER A 64 10.50 -8.65 -8.76
N VAL A 65 11.54 -8.41 -7.97
CA VAL A 65 11.49 -8.54 -6.52
C VAL A 65 11.58 -7.15 -5.91
N THR A 66 10.55 -6.77 -5.18
CA THR A 66 10.61 -5.56 -4.36
C THR A 66 11.08 -5.93 -2.96
N ILE A 67 12.28 -5.50 -2.59
CA ILE A 67 12.88 -5.78 -1.27
C ILE A 67 12.28 -4.85 -0.19
N ALA A 68 11.48 -3.88 -0.58
CA ALA A 68 10.85 -2.95 0.34
C ALA A 68 9.94 -3.69 1.33
N ARG A 69 10.27 -3.57 2.61
CA ARG A 69 9.50 -4.20 3.71
C ARG A 69 8.22 -3.43 4.06
N SER A 70 8.09 -2.21 3.57
CA SER A 70 6.90 -1.38 3.75
C SER A 70 6.54 -0.74 2.42
N TYR A 71 5.30 -0.93 2.00
CA TYR A 71 4.73 -0.31 0.81
C TYR A 71 3.98 0.98 1.12
N TYR A 72 3.54 1.12 2.37
CA TYR A 72 2.69 2.21 2.81
C TYR A 72 3.32 2.81 4.05
N THR A 73 3.49 4.11 4.04
CA THR A 73 3.97 4.90 5.18
C THR A 73 3.07 6.10 5.33
N GLU A 74 2.73 6.41 6.56
CA GLU A 74 2.13 7.69 6.88
C GLU A 74 3.23 8.72 7.08
N ASN A 75 3.01 9.90 6.52
CA ASN A 75 3.84 11.07 6.76
C ASN A 75 3.06 12.04 7.65
N ILE A 76 3.74 12.70 8.56
CA ILE A 76 3.13 13.64 9.48
C ILE A 76 3.88 14.97 9.46
N ARG A 77 3.17 16.06 9.54
CA ARG A 77 3.69 17.42 9.66
C ARG A 77 4.25 17.64 11.06
N THR A 78 5.55 17.45 11.22
CA THR A 78 6.22 17.67 12.52
C THR A 78 6.22 19.13 12.94
N ASP A 79 6.25 20.05 11.99
CA ASP A 79 6.12 21.48 12.25
C ASP A 79 4.75 21.84 12.84
N TRP A 80 3.69 21.15 12.45
CA TRP A 80 2.37 21.32 13.04
C TRP A 80 2.27 20.69 14.45
N LEU A 81 2.90 19.54 14.65
CA LEU A 81 3.01 18.96 16.00
C LEU A 81 3.70 19.91 16.96
N GLU A 82 4.85 20.45 16.57
CA GLU A 82 5.60 21.41 17.38
C GLU A 82 4.79 22.67 17.70
N LYS A 83 4.14 23.24 16.69
CA LYS A 83 3.33 24.45 16.83
C LYS A 83 2.16 24.26 17.80
N LEU A 84 1.50 23.10 17.76
CA LEU A 84 0.37 22.77 18.61
C LEU A 84 0.78 22.12 19.95
N GLY A 85 2.08 21.90 20.18
CA GLY A 85 2.61 21.29 21.40
C GLY A 85 2.20 19.81 21.55
N LEU A 86 2.09 19.09 20.45
CA LEU A 86 1.70 17.68 20.40
C LEU A 86 2.92 16.77 20.28
N GLU A 87 2.83 15.61 20.92
CA GLU A 87 3.83 14.54 20.75
C GLU A 87 3.57 13.70 19.49
N MET A 88 4.60 12.99 19.03
CA MET A 88 4.48 12.04 17.93
C MET A 88 3.47 10.93 18.27
N PRO A 89 2.42 10.70 17.46
CA PRO A 89 1.41 9.70 17.76
C PRO A 89 1.98 8.28 17.67
N VAL A 90 1.58 7.41 18.60
CA VAL A 90 2.00 6.01 18.71
C VAL A 90 0.82 5.06 18.58
N THR A 91 -0.33 5.42 19.12
CA THR A 91 -1.56 4.64 19.09
C THR A 91 -2.60 5.23 18.15
N LEU A 92 -3.63 4.46 17.79
CA LEU A 92 -4.77 4.99 17.00
C LEU A 92 -5.48 6.17 17.71
N ASP A 93 -5.55 6.13 19.05
CA ASP A 93 -6.12 7.23 19.82
C ASP A 93 -5.26 8.49 19.71
N ASP A 94 -3.93 8.34 19.78
CA ASP A 94 -3.02 9.48 19.57
C ASP A 94 -3.17 10.05 18.15
N TRP A 95 -3.20 9.18 17.14
CA TRP A 95 -3.44 9.61 15.75
C TRP A 95 -4.76 10.35 15.61
N THR A 96 -5.82 9.84 16.21
CA THR A 96 -7.13 10.51 16.20
C THR A 96 -7.08 11.89 16.85
N ASN A 97 -6.38 12.02 17.98
CA ASN A 97 -6.23 13.29 18.68
C ASN A 97 -5.40 14.29 17.86
N VAL A 98 -4.32 13.83 17.23
CA VAL A 98 -3.52 14.68 16.32
C VAL A 98 -4.35 15.13 15.13
N MET A 99 -5.10 14.21 14.49
CA MET A 99 -5.99 14.57 13.37
C MET A 99 -7.05 15.61 13.79
N ARG A 100 -7.61 15.51 15.00
CA ARG A 100 -8.54 16.53 15.53
C ARG A 100 -7.89 17.88 15.67
N ALA A 101 -6.70 17.93 16.25
CA ALA A 101 -5.95 19.16 16.43
C ALA A 101 -5.57 19.78 15.07
N PHE A 102 -5.09 18.98 14.14
CA PHE A 102 -4.75 19.44 12.78
C PHE A 102 -5.99 19.98 12.01
N THR A 103 -7.16 19.44 12.28
CA THR A 103 -8.41 19.92 11.64
C THR A 103 -8.98 21.17 12.30
N ASN A 104 -8.83 21.33 13.65
CA ASN A 104 -9.59 22.33 14.39
C ASN A 104 -8.78 23.47 14.99
N ASP A 105 -7.45 23.28 15.17
CA ASP A 105 -6.63 24.19 15.98
C ASP A 105 -5.68 25.06 15.14
N ASP A 106 -6.02 25.28 13.84
CA ASP A 106 -5.32 26.20 12.93
C ASP A 106 -3.79 25.95 12.89
N PRO A 107 -3.35 24.76 12.45
CA PRO A 107 -1.94 24.39 12.50
C PRO A 107 -1.08 25.22 11.51
N ASP A 108 -1.62 25.74 10.42
CA ASP A 108 -0.92 26.59 9.46
C ASP A 108 -0.91 28.07 9.90
N GLY A 109 -1.88 28.51 10.74
CA GLY A 109 -1.94 29.84 11.35
C GLY A 109 -2.57 30.89 10.46
N ASP A 110 -3.36 30.49 9.50
CA ASP A 110 -4.03 31.39 8.57
C ASP A 110 -5.41 31.88 9.09
N GLN A 111 -5.85 31.37 10.26
CA GLN A 111 -7.12 31.67 10.92
C GLN A 111 -8.35 31.22 10.11
N GLN A 112 -8.18 30.22 9.23
CA GLN A 112 -9.25 29.62 8.46
C GLN A 112 -9.43 28.16 8.87
N LYS A 113 -10.63 27.61 8.62
CA LYS A 113 -10.92 26.18 8.79
C LYS A 113 -10.82 25.49 7.44
N ASN A 114 -9.62 25.29 6.96
CA ASN A 114 -9.30 24.76 5.64
C ASN A 114 -8.28 23.61 5.69
N THR A 115 -7.94 23.15 6.89
CA THR A 115 -6.99 22.04 7.11
C THR A 115 -7.70 20.77 7.54
N TYR A 116 -7.13 19.62 7.15
CA TYR A 116 -7.59 18.29 7.53
C TYR A 116 -6.49 17.53 8.27
N GLY A 117 -6.91 16.67 9.17
CA GLY A 117 -5.98 15.81 9.90
C GLY A 117 -5.38 14.71 9.04
N PHE A 118 -6.07 14.31 7.97
CA PHE A 118 -5.59 13.28 7.06
C PHE A 118 -6.13 13.47 5.64
N SER A 119 -5.27 13.23 4.68
CA SER A 119 -5.62 13.08 3.27
C SER A 119 -4.66 12.11 2.58
N GLY A 120 -4.98 11.73 1.36
CA GLY A 120 -4.16 10.85 0.54
C GLY A 120 -4.68 10.77 -0.88
N SER A 121 -3.95 10.09 -1.73
CA SER A 121 -4.40 9.80 -3.08
C SER A 121 -4.91 8.36 -3.18
N ARG A 122 -5.89 8.14 -4.07
CA ARG A 122 -6.46 6.82 -4.35
C ARG A 122 -6.76 6.03 -3.09
N THR A 123 -7.69 6.54 -2.36
CA THR A 123 -8.43 6.03 -1.21
C THR A 123 -7.94 4.75 -0.53
N TYR A 124 -7.79 3.69 -1.30
CA TYR A 124 -7.53 2.36 -0.83
C TYR A 124 -6.10 2.22 -0.23
N ASN A 125 -5.08 2.68 -0.97
CA ASN A 125 -3.69 2.53 -0.55
C ASN A 125 -3.37 3.41 0.66
N SER A 126 -3.88 4.63 0.68
CA SER A 126 -3.66 5.58 1.78
C SER A 126 -4.34 5.15 3.08
N LEU A 127 -5.39 4.33 3.02
CA LEU A 127 -6.07 3.83 4.22
C LEU A 127 -5.51 2.49 4.74
N THR A 128 -4.61 1.85 4.00
CA THR A 128 -4.06 0.53 4.37
C THR A 128 -3.42 0.48 5.75
N PRO A 129 -2.66 1.47 6.23
CA PRO A 129 -2.10 1.46 7.57
C PRO A 129 -3.16 1.41 8.67
N PHE A 130 -4.28 2.10 8.50
CA PHE A 130 -5.39 2.02 9.46
C PHE A 130 -6.00 0.61 9.52
N PHE A 131 -6.19 -0.05 8.36
CA PHE A 131 -6.61 -1.45 8.35
C PHE A 131 -5.60 -2.34 9.05
N GLY A 132 -4.31 -2.12 8.79
CA GLY A 132 -3.22 -2.87 9.43
C GLY A 132 -3.21 -2.77 10.95
N ALA A 133 -3.57 -1.61 11.50
CA ALA A 133 -3.68 -1.40 12.95
C ALA A 133 -4.76 -2.27 13.63
N PHE A 134 -5.75 -2.73 12.87
CA PHE A 134 -6.77 -3.69 13.31
C PHE A 134 -6.43 -5.14 12.93
N GLY A 135 -5.26 -5.41 12.31
CA GLY A 135 -4.91 -6.75 11.82
C GLY A 135 -5.56 -7.12 10.47
N ALA A 136 -6.28 -6.20 9.86
CA ALA A 136 -6.91 -6.41 8.56
C ALA A 136 -5.93 -6.13 7.40
N ARG A 137 -6.12 -6.82 6.28
CA ARG A 137 -5.28 -6.69 5.08
C ARG A 137 -6.14 -6.36 3.86
N PRO A 138 -6.43 -5.09 3.60
CA PRO A 138 -7.31 -4.72 2.51
C PRO A 138 -6.74 -5.06 1.13
N ASP A 139 -5.43 -5.17 0.99
CA ASP A 139 -4.70 -5.58 -0.21
C ASP A 139 -4.81 -7.08 -0.53
N GLN A 140 -5.27 -7.90 0.42
CA GLN A 140 -5.44 -9.33 0.28
C GLN A 140 -6.91 -9.72 0.44
N CYS A 141 -7.62 -9.87 -0.68
CA CYS A 141 -9.03 -10.28 -0.65
C CYS A 141 -9.21 -11.67 -0.01
N TYR A 142 -8.25 -12.58 -0.22
CA TYR A 142 -8.27 -13.96 0.27
C TYR A 142 -6.94 -14.34 0.89
N PHE A 143 -6.98 -15.12 1.96
CA PHE A 143 -5.80 -15.71 2.60
C PHE A 143 -6.14 -17.10 3.17
N LEU A 144 -5.10 -17.87 3.50
CA LEU A 144 -5.28 -19.14 4.21
C LEU A 144 -5.43 -18.87 5.70
N GLY A 145 -6.55 -19.26 6.27
CA GLY A 145 -6.74 -19.28 7.71
C GLY A 145 -5.88 -20.34 8.41
N GLU A 146 -5.82 -20.31 9.73
CA GLU A 146 -5.04 -21.26 10.54
C GLU A 146 -5.51 -22.71 10.35
N ASP A 147 -6.78 -22.93 9.97
CA ASP A 147 -7.37 -24.23 9.65
C ASP A 147 -7.09 -24.68 8.20
N GLY A 148 -6.27 -23.94 7.44
CA GLY A 148 -5.93 -24.23 6.04
C GLY A 148 -7.03 -23.94 5.03
N LYS A 149 -8.15 -23.33 5.45
CA LYS A 149 -9.20 -22.92 4.52
C LYS A 149 -8.97 -21.52 3.98
N VAL A 150 -9.45 -21.28 2.77
CA VAL A 150 -9.48 -19.96 2.19
C VAL A 150 -10.54 -19.11 2.88
N VAL A 151 -10.12 -18.00 3.47
CA VAL A 151 -11.00 -17.02 4.09
C VAL A 151 -10.90 -15.69 3.35
N THR A 152 -11.99 -14.94 3.35
CA THR A 152 -12.01 -13.59 2.82
C THR A 152 -11.88 -12.58 3.95
N ASN A 153 -10.95 -11.66 3.77
CA ASN A 153 -10.64 -10.62 4.76
C ASN A 153 -11.81 -9.64 4.97
N VAL A 154 -12.53 -9.31 3.90
CA VAL A 154 -13.66 -8.35 3.94
C VAL A 154 -14.81 -8.78 4.87
N LEU A 155 -14.90 -10.06 5.23
CA LEU A 155 -15.91 -10.57 6.16
C LEU A 155 -15.36 -10.74 7.59
N SER A 156 -14.10 -10.38 7.84
CA SER A 156 -13.50 -10.50 9.17
C SER A 156 -14.03 -9.43 10.13
N ALA A 157 -13.98 -9.73 11.43
CA ALA A 157 -14.31 -8.77 12.47
C ALA A 157 -13.35 -7.57 12.47
N ASP A 158 -12.07 -7.84 12.19
CA ASP A 158 -11.00 -6.83 12.13
C ASP A 158 -11.23 -5.83 10.99
N TYR A 159 -11.62 -6.33 9.81
CA TYR A 159 -11.96 -5.46 8.67
C TYR A 159 -13.16 -4.57 9.00
N LYS A 160 -14.19 -5.13 9.64
CA LYS A 160 -15.35 -4.37 10.10
C LYS A 160 -14.97 -3.31 11.14
N ALA A 161 -14.08 -3.65 12.07
CA ALA A 161 -13.59 -2.71 13.08
C ALA A 161 -12.82 -1.55 12.44
N ALA A 162 -11.92 -1.84 11.51
CA ALA A 162 -11.20 -0.82 10.74
C ALA A 162 -12.15 0.13 9.98
N LEU A 163 -13.14 -0.43 9.27
CA LEU A 163 -14.14 0.40 8.57
C LEU A 163 -14.98 1.24 9.53
N THR A 164 -15.29 0.70 10.72
CA THR A 164 -16.03 1.44 11.74
C THR A 164 -15.23 2.65 12.21
N TYR A 165 -13.96 2.45 12.53
CA TYR A 165 -13.06 3.52 12.91
C TYR A 165 -12.92 4.58 11.79
N LEU A 166 -12.67 4.16 10.55
CA LEU A 166 -12.55 5.07 9.41
C LEU A 166 -13.84 5.87 9.16
N ARG A 167 -14.99 5.23 9.28
CA ARG A 167 -16.30 5.91 9.20
C ARG A 167 -16.42 6.99 10.29
N ASP A 168 -16.00 6.69 11.50
CA ASP A 168 -16.16 7.60 12.64
C ASP A 168 -15.26 8.83 12.49
N ILE A 169 -13.98 8.67 12.15
CA ILE A 169 -13.08 9.80 11.87
C ILE A 169 -13.48 10.59 10.62
N TYR A 170 -14.06 9.93 9.62
CA TYR A 170 -14.61 10.63 8.45
C TYR A 170 -15.85 11.45 8.81
N ALA A 171 -16.78 10.89 9.59
CA ALA A 171 -17.99 11.56 10.05
C ALA A 171 -17.67 12.76 10.98
N GLU A 172 -16.56 12.71 11.69
CA GLU A 172 -16.03 13.83 12.49
C GLU A 172 -15.37 14.92 11.62
N GLY A 173 -15.15 14.65 10.32
CA GLY A 173 -14.55 15.61 9.38
C GLY A 173 -13.04 15.66 9.43
N LEU A 174 -12.37 14.64 9.97
CA LEU A 174 -10.91 14.61 10.11
C LEU A 174 -10.20 14.18 8.83
N ILE A 175 -10.91 13.56 7.90
CA ILE A 175 -10.42 13.12 6.60
C ILE A 175 -10.87 14.12 5.54
N ASP A 176 -9.95 14.56 4.69
CA ASP A 176 -10.27 15.35 3.51
C ASP A 176 -11.24 14.60 2.59
N PRO A 177 -12.48 15.10 2.37
CA PRO A 177 -13.46 14.42 1.54
C PRO A 177 -13.01 14.29 0.08
N GLU A 178 -12.13 15.17 -0.41
CA GLU A 178 -11.65 15.13 -1.79
C GLU A 178 -10.61 14.01 -2.00
N MET A 179 -10.05 13.38 -0.94
CA MET A 179 -9.14 12.26 -1.09
C MET A 179 -9.75 11.10 -1.90
N PHE A 180 -11.08 10.96 -1.90
CA PHE A 180 -11.79 9.91 -2.63
C PHE A 180 -11.90 10.16 -4.14
N THR A 181 -11.64 11.37 -4.58
CA THR A 181 -11.74 11.81 -5.98
C THR A 181 -10.43 12.39 -6.53
N ALA A 182 -9.53 12.84 -5.65
CA ALA A 182 -8.26 13.42 -6.02
C ALA A 182 -7.32 12.37 -6.65
N ASN A 183 -6.57 12.79 -7.65
CA ASN A 183 -5.43 12.03 -8.16
C ASN A 183 -4.14 12.40 -7.41
N ASP A 184 -3.05 11.65 -7.68
CA ASP A 184 -1.77 11.84 -7.00
C ASP A 184 -1.23 13.28 -7.12
N GLN A 185 -1.38 13.90 -8.29
CA GLN A 185 -0.92 15.28 -8.51
C GLN A 185 -1.72 16.29 -7.68
N GLN A 186 -3.05 16.15 -7.64
CA GLN A 186 -3.92 17.01 -6.83
C GLN A 186 -3.64 16.87 -5.34
N THR A 187 -3.41 15.63 -4.86
CA THR A 187 -3.04 15.38 -3.46
C THR A 187 -1.70 16.01 -3.12
N TYR A 188 -0.71 15.88 -4.01
CA TYR A 188 0.60 16.52 -3.82
C TYR A 188 0.48 18.05 -3.75
N GLU A 189 -0.32 18.66 -4.62
CA GLU A 189 -0.56 20.12 -4.61
C GLU A 189 -1.21 20.58 -3.31
N LYS A 190 -2.18 19.83 -2.76
CA LYS A 190 -2.78 20.09 -1.45
C LYS A 190 -1.75 20.00 -0.33
N TRP A 191 -0.90 18.97 -0.35
CA TRP A 191 0.19 18.82 0.61
C TRP A 191 1.13 20.02 0.60
N VAL A 192 1.55 20.47 -0.58
CA VAL A 192 2.44 21.63 -0.74
C VAL A 192 1.79 22.93 -0.24
N ARG A 193 0.46 23.07 -0.40
CA ARG A 193 -0.30 24.22 0.13
C ARG A 193 -0.57 24.13 1.63
N GLY A 194 -0.28 22.98 2.27
CA GLY A 194 -0.53 22.81 3.70
C GLY A 194 -2.01 22.60 4.04
N GLU A 195 -2.76 21.94 3.19
CA GLU A 195 -4.20 21.68 3.43
C GLU A 195 -4.45 20.44 4.30
N PHE A 196 -3.41 19.62 4.56
CA PHE A 196 -3.50 18.49 5.50
C PHE A 196 -2.13 18.14 6.10
N GLY A 197 -2.13 17.39 7.20
CA GLY A 197 -0.95 17.09 7.99
C GLY A 197 -0.73 15.64 8.37
#